data_37750db5c605d70a6eff601648e00965
#
_entry.id   37750db5c605d70a6eff601648e00965
#
_cell.length_a   1.000
_cell.length_b   1.000
_cell.length_c   1.000
_cell.angle_alpha   90.00
_cell.angle_beta   90.00
_cell.angle_gamma   90.00
#
_symmetry.space_group_name_H-M   'P 1'
#
loop_
_entity.id
_entity.type
_entity.pdbx_description
1 polymer ?
#
loop_
_entity_poly.entity_id
_entity_poly.type
_entity_poly.pdbx_seq_one_letter_code
_entity_poly.pdbx_strand_id
1 'polypeptide(L)'
;MKINIASNEIIHFIGVGGIGMSGLAQIMKNMGFTVQGSDSSASKNTDRLVKSGIKVSIGHDNKNIKKATMIVISSAIKKNNKEIIAAKNKKIPIFTRGEMLANIVALKKI
;
A
#
# COMPACT_ATOMS: atom_id res chain seq x y z
N MET A 1 10.48 9.39 -12.47
CA MET A 1 9.53 10.06 -11.55
C MET A 1 10.00 9.91 -10.11
N LYS A 2 9.98 10.98 -9.37
CA LYS A 2 10.35 10.96 -7.96
C LYS A 2 9.09 11.12 -7.11
N ILE A 3 8.86 10.18 -6.19
CA ILE A 3 7.74 10.23 -5.26
C ILE A 3 8.27 10.76 -3.93
N ASN A 4 7.78 11.91 -3.51
CA ASN A 4 8.16 12.49 -2.23
C ASN A 4 7.25 11.96 -1.13
N ILE A 5 7.84 11.34 -0.12
CA ILE A 5 7.09 10.73 0.98
C ILE A 5 7.48 11.43 2.28
N ALA A 6 6.56 12.23 2.81
CA ALA A 6 6.77 12.91 4.09
C ALA A 6 6.57 11.92 5.25
N SER A 7 7.13 12.24 6.41
CA SER A 7 7.08 11.35 7.58
C SER A 7 5.66 11.12 8.10
N ASN A 8 4.73 12.03 7.84
CA ASN A 8 3.35 11.91 8.27
C ASN A 8 2.42 11.25 7.24
N GLU A 9 2.96 10.77 6.11
CA GLU A 9 2.16 10.10 5.11
C GLU A 9 1.70 8.73 5.61
N ILE A 10 0.50 8.34 5.21
CA ILE A 10 -0.05 7.02 5.49
C ILE A 10 -0.23 6.32 4.14
N ILE A 11 0.53 5.26 3.93
CA ILE A 11 0.60 4.56 2.65
C ILE A 11 -0.27 3.31 2.74
N HIS A 12 -1.29 3.24 1.90
CA HIS A 12 -2.23 2.13 1.87
C HIS A 12 -1.99 1.26 0.64
N PHE A 13 -1.78 -0.03 0.86
CA PHE A 13 -1.55 -1.02 -0.20
C PHE A 13 -2.85 -1.75 -0.50
N ILE A 14 -3.37 -1.64 -1.71
CA ILE A 14 -4.55 -2.39 -2.16
C ILE A 14 -4.07 -3.71 -2.77
N GLY A 15 -4.45 -4.84 -2.19
CA GLY A 15 -3.92 -6.14 -2.56
C GLY A 15 -2.62 -6.46 -1.85
N VAL A 16 -2.50 -6.10 -0.59
CA VAL A 16 -1.26 -6.13 0.17
C VAL A 16 -0.70 -7.54 0.36
N GLY A 17 -1.55 -8.57 0.27
CA GLY A 17 -1.12 -9.97 0.39
C GLY A 17 -0.46 -10.53 -0.86
N GLY A 18 -0.44 -9.79 -1.97
CA GLY A 18 0.23 -10.22 -3.19
C GLY A 18 1.73 -10.38 -2.99
N ILE A 19 2.36 -11.22 -3.82
CA ILE A 19 3.77 -11.61 -3.65
C ILE A 19 4.68 -10.38 -3.60
N GLY A 20 4.68 -9.55 -4.60
CA GLY A 20 5.54 -8.35 -4.61
C GLY A 20 5.05 -7.25 -3.69
N MET A 21 3.74 -7.22 -3.40
CA MET A 21 3.12 -6.19 -2.57
C MET A 21 3.49 -6.33 -1.11
N SER A 22 3.39 -7.55 -0.56
CA SER A 22 3.71 -7.79 0.85
C SER A 22 5.17 -7.49 1.15
N GLY A 23 6.06 -7.85 0.24
CA GLY A 23 7.49 -7.55 0.39
C GLY A 23 7.77 -6.05 0.41
N LEU A 24 7.18 -5.30 -0.51
CA LEU A 24 7.37 -3.85 -0.55
C LEU A 24 6.78 -3.17 0.69
N ALA A 25 5.60 -3.60 1.12
CA ALA A 25 4.98 -3.06 2.33
C ALA A 25 5.88 -3.25 3.56
N GLN A 26 6.49 -4.44 3.68
CA GLN A 26 7.39 -4.74 4.79
C GLN A 26 8.64 -3.88 4.74
N ILE A 27 9.23 -3.72 3.56
CA ILE A 27 10.42 -2.88 3.36
C ILE A 27 10.13 -1.44 3.79
N MET A 28 9.02 -0.90 3.33
CA MET A 28 8.66 0.48 3.66
C MET A 28 8.38 0.66 5.15
N LYS A 29 7.73 -0.33 5.77
CA LYS A 29 7.54 -0.31 7.23
C LYS A 29 8.89 -0.28 7.95
N ASN A 30 9.82 -1.12 7.54
CA ASN A 30 11.15 -1.20 8.16
C ASN A 30 11.95 0.10 7.94
N MET A 31 11.64 0.86 6.92
CA MET A 31 12.25 2.17 6.67
C MET A 31 11.63 3.28 7.53
N GLY A 32 10.60 2.96 8.31
CA GLY A 32 9.96 3.93 9.21
C GLY A 32 8.70 4.58 8.65
N PHE A 33 8.23 4.16 7.47
CA PHE A 33 6.97 4.69 6.94
C PHE A 33 5.76 4.06 7.63
N THR A 34 4.67 4.81 7.70
CA THR A 34 3.40 4.29 8.19
C THR A 34 2.70 3.57 7.05
N VAL A 35 2.55 2.26 7.18
CA VAL A 35 2.02 1.38 6.14
C VAL A 35 0.79 0.64 6.65
N GLN A 36 -0.19 0.53 5.79
CA GLN A 36 -1.38 -0.29 6.01
C GLN A 36 -1.81 -0.91 4.70
N GLY A 37 -2.79 -1.80 4.72
CA GLY A 37 -3.26 -2.39 3.48
C GLY A 37 -4.58 -3.12 3.61
N SER A 38 -5.06 -3.59 2.47
CA SER A 38 -6.26 -4.42 2.38
C SER A 38 -6.02 -5.55 1.39
N ASP A 39 -6.78 -6.61 1.56
CA ASP A 39 -6.79 -7.73 0.62
C ASP A 39 -8.17 -8.37 0.64
N SER A 40 -8.55 -9.02 -0.46
CA SER A 40 -9.84 -9.70 -0.54
C SER A 40 -9.90 -10.93 0.38
N SER A 41 -8.77 -11.53 0.70
CA SER A 41 -8.73 -12.73 1.56
C SER A 41 -7.47 -12.74 2.42
N ALA A 42 -7.58 -13.39 3.57
CA ALA A 42 -6.43 -13.62 4.44
C ALA A 42 -5.50 -14.68 3.83
N SER A 43 -4.22 -14.55 4.09
CA SER A 43 -3.19 -15.46 3.58
C SER A 43 -2.01 -15.47 4.54
N LYS A 44 -1.01 -16.34 4.26
CA LYS A 44 0.23 -16.32 5.02
C LYS A 44 0.92 -14.96 4.94
N ASN A 45 0.85 -14.31 3.77
CA ASN A 45 1.44 -12.98 3.59
C ASN A 45 0.75 -11.93 4.45
N THR A 46 -0.59 -11.91 4.47
CA THR A 46 -1.31 -10.95 5.31
C THR A 46 -1.07 -11.21 6.79
N ASP A 47 -1.01 -12.48 7.20
CA ASP A 47 -0.74 -12.85 8.60
C ASP A 47 0.65 -12.37 9.02
N ARG A 48 1.64 -12.52 8.16
CA ARG A 48 3.02 -12.08 8.42
C ARG A 48 3.07 -10.55 8.59
N LEU A 49 2.34 -9.82 7.76
CA LEU A 49 2.29 -8.36 7.86
C LEU A 49 1.65 -7.91 9.18
N VAL A 50 0.55 -8.55 9.57
CA VAL A 50 -0.11 -8.25 10.85
C VAL A 50 0.84 -8.50 12.02
N LYS A 51 1.57 -9.60 12.00
CA LYS A 51 2.55 -9.92 13.05
C LYS A 51 3.67 -8.88 13.14
N SER A 52 4.00 -8.23 12.03
CA SER A 52 5.04 -7.20 12.02
C SER A 52 4.50 -5.80 12.38
N GLY A 53 3.21 -5.70 12.70
CA GLY A 53 2.60 -4.44 13.13
C GLY A 53 1.94 -3.63 12.03
N ILE A 54 1.75 -4.21 10.84
CA ILE A 54 1.05 -3.55 9.75
C ILE A 54 -0.45 -3.85 9.88
N LYS A 55 -1.28 -2.80 9.86
CA LYS A 55 -2.73 -2.98 9.88
C LYS A 55 -3.21 -3.48 8.53
N VAL A 56 -3.88 -4.62 8.50
CA VAL A 56 -4.44 -5.22 7.29
C VAL A 56 -5.95 -5.41 7.46
N SER A 57 -6.72 -4.91 6.50
CA SER A 57 -8.16 -5.12 6.43
C SER A 57 -8.47 -6.20 5.42
N ILE A 58 -9.29 -7.19 5.80
CA ILE A 58 -9.76 -8.21 4.87
C ILE A 58 -11.09 -7.74 4.31
N GLY A 59 -11.16 -7.69 2.99
CA GLY A 59 -12.25 -7.07 2.25
C GLY A 59 -11.92 -5.63 1.89
N HIS A 60 -12.31 -5.24 0.68
CA HIS A 60 -12.10 -3.87 0.20
C HIS A 60 -13.32 -3.01 0.54
N ASP A 61 -13.08 -1.86 1.15
CA ASP A 61 -14.14 -0.96 1.60
C ASP A 61 -13.60 0.47 1.64
N ASN A 62 -14.46 1.43 1.38
CA ASN A 62 -14.10 2.85 1.40
C ASN A 62 -13.47 3.30 2.71
N LYS A 63 -13.94 2.75 3.83
CA LYS A 63 -13.42 3.11 5.16
C LYS A 63 -11.95 2.74 5.35
N ASN A 64 -11.45 1.78 4.58
CA ASN A 64 -10.07 1.32 4.71
C ASN A 64 -9.07 2.40 4.31
N ILE A 65 -9.47 3.31 3.43
CA ILE A 65 -8.57 4.37 2.94
C ILE A 65 -8.85 5.73 3.58
N LYS A 66 -9.67 5.78 4.61
CA LYS A 66 -10.11 7.05 5.21
C LYS A 66 -8.94 7.94 5.63
N LYS A 67 -7.88 7.35 6.17
CA LYS A 67 -6.69 8.08 6.63
C LYS A 67 -5.53 8.03 5.67
N ALA A 68 -5.67 7.31 4.55
CA ALA A 68 -4.57 7.12 3.61
C ALA A 68 -4.27 8.41 2.86
N THR A 69 -2.99 8.68 2.66
CA THR A 69 -2.51 9.85 1.89
C THR A 69 -1.85 9.44 0.58
N MET A 70 -1.49 8.17 0.46
CA MET A 70 -0.93 7.57 -0.76
C MET A 70 -1.48 6.17 -0.91
N ILE A 71 -1.67 5.74 -2.15
CA ILE A 71 -2.14 4.38 -2.48
C ILE A 71 -1.10 3.70 -3.34
N VAL A 72 -0.83 2.43 -3.03
CA VAL A 72 -0.01 1.55 -3.88
C VAL A 72 -0.90 0.38 -4.31
N ILE A 73 -0.93 0.10 -5.61
CA ILE A 73 -1.77 -0.96 -6.17
C ILE A 73 -0.91 -2.01 -6.89
N SER A 74 -1.38 -3.26 -6.84
CA SER A 74 -0.82 -4.32 -7.68
C SER A 74 -1.50 -4.32 -9.05
N SER A 75 -0.84 -4.93 -10.04
CA SER A 75 -1.41 -5.06 -11.38
C SER A 75 -2.68 -5.94 -11.41
N ALA A 76 -2.90 -6.75 -10.39
CA ALA A 76 -4.08 -7.62 -10.30
C ALA A 76 -5.35 -6.89 -9.86
N ILE A 77 -5.24 -5.69 -9.34
CA ILE A 77 -6.39 -4.94 -8.83
C ILE A 77 -7.16 -4.32 -9.99
N LYS A 78 -8.47 -4.56 -10.00
CA LYS A 78 -9.35 -4.05 -11.07
C LYS A 78 -9.69 -2.58 -10.83
N LYS A 79 -9.90 -1.84 -11.92
CA LYS A 79 -10.22 -0.40 -11.86
C LYS A 79 -11.51 -0.10 -11.10
N ASN A 80 -12.44 -1.04 -11.02
CA ASN A 80 -13.70 -0.86 -10.30
C ASN A 80 -13.61 -1.25 -8.81
N ASN A 81 -12.41 -1.52 -8.30
CA ASN A 81 -12.22 -1.77 -6.88
C ASN A 81 -12.72 -0.58 -6.08
N LYS A 82 -13.49 -0.85 -5.02
CA LYS A 82 -14.10 0.19 -4.18
C LYS A 82 -13.08 1.19 -3.63
N GLU A 83 -11.92 0.68 -3.23
CA GLU A 83 -10.89 1.54 -2.65
C GLU A 83 -10.21 2.41 -3.70
N ILE A 84 -10.04 1.91 -4.92
CA ILE A 84 -9.52 2.72 -6.03
C ILE A 84 -10.49 3.86 -6.34
N ILE A 85 -11.78 3.55 -6.45
CA ILE A 85 -12.80 4.56 -6.74
C ILE A 85 -12.81 5.62 -5.63
N ALA A 86 -12.79 5.21 -4.37
CA ALA A 86 -12.77 6.13 -3.25
C ALA A 86 -11.50 7.01 -3.25
N ALA A 87 -10.35 6.42 -3.56
CA ALA A 87 -9.09 7.17 -3.64
C ALA A 87 -9.14 8.23 -4.74
N LYS A 88 -9.66 7.88 -5.91
CA LYS A 88 -9.82 8.83 -7.01
C LYS A 88 -10.75 9.98 -6.64
N ASN A 89 -11.86 9.67 -5.98
CA ASN A 89 -12.82 10.68 -5.55
C ASN A 89 -12.22 11.66 -4.54
N LYS A 90 -11.33 11.17 -3.69
CA LYS A 90 -10.62 11.99 -2.70
C LYS A 90 -9.33 12.60 -3.24
N LYS A 91 -9.02 12.34 -4.50
CA LYS A 91 -7.79 12.83 -5.15
C LYS A 91 -6.51 12.38 -4.44
N ILE A 92 -6.54 11.18 -3.88
CA ILE A 92 -5.35 10.58 -3.26
C ILE A 92 -4.46 10.02 -4.37
N PRO A 93 -3.15 10.33 -4.39
CA PRO A 93 -2.24 9.79 -5.42
C PRO A 93 -2.19 8.27 -5.40
N ILE A 94 -2.23 7.66 -6.57
CA ILE A 94 -2.18 6.21 -6.74
C ILE A 94 -0.94 5.85 -7.54
N PHE A 95 -0.11 4.97 -6.99
CA PHE A 95 1.11 4.49 -7.61
C PHE A 95 1.04 2.98 -7.80
N THR A 96 1.66 2.49 -8.86
CA THR A 96 1.83 1.05 -9.03
C THR A 96 2.93 0.55 -8.11
N ARG A 97 2.93 -0.76 -7.85
CA ARG A 97 4.01 -1.39 -7.09
C ARG A 97 5.38 -1.08 -7.70
N GLY A 98 5.49 -1.19 -9.03
CA GLY A 98 6.75 -0.94 -9.73
C GLY A 98 7.24 0.49 -9.56
N GLU A 99 6.34 1.47 -9.67
CA GLU A 99 6.68 2.88 -9.45
C GLU A 99 7.19 3.12 -8.03
N MET A 100 6.50 2.58 -7.04
CA MET A 100 6.91 2.78 -5.65
C MET A 100 8.21 2.03 -5.35
N LEU A 101 8.38 0.82 -5.87
CA LEU A 101 9.62 0.06 -5.69
C LEU A 101 10.81 0.80 -6.25
N ALA A 102 10.69 1.34 -7.47
CA ALA A 102 11.76 2.12 -8.10
C ALA A 102 12.15 3.34 -7.24
N ASN A 103 11.14 4.00 -6.67
CA ASN A 103 11.38 5.15 -5.80
C ASN A 103 12.13 4.75 -4.52
N ILE A 104 11.76 3.64 -3.90
CA ILE A 104 12.38 3.16 -2.67
C ILE A 104 13.83 2.72 -2.93
N VAL A 105 14.08 2.05 -4.06
CA VAL A 105 15.44 1.66 -4.46
C VAL A 105 16.31 2.91 -4.63
N ALA A 106 15.81 3.95 -5.28
CA ALA A 106 16.52 5.19 -5.47
C ALA A 106 16.88 5.87 -4.12
N LEU A 107 15.94 5.84 -3.16
CA LEU A 107 16.18 6.40 -1.83
C LEU A 107 17.29 5.67 -1.08
N LYS A 108 17.40 4.36 -1.26
CA LYS A 108 18.41 3.54 -0.57
C LYS A 108 19.82 3.66 -1.13
N LYS A 109 19.96 4.22 -2.32
CA LYS A 109 21.28 4.37 -2.97
C LYS A 109 22.04 5.62 -2.55
N ILE A 110 21.50 6.40 -1.68
CA ILE A 110 22.13 7.64 -1.22
C ILE A 110 23.22 7.36 -0.21
#